data_c34556e648408f44ea8867d4da0d314c
#
_entry.id   c34556e648408f44ea8867d4da0d314c
#
_cell.length_a   1.000
_cell.length_b   1.000
_cell.length_c   1.000
_cell.angle_alpha   90.00
_cell.angle_beta   90.00
_cell.angle_gamma   90.00
#
_symmetry.space_group_name_H-M   'P 1'
#
loop_
_entity.id
_entity.type
_entity.pdbx_description
1 polymer ?
#
loop_
_entity_poly.entity_id
_entity_poly.type
_entity_poly.pdbx_seq_one_letter_code
_entity_poly.pdbx_strand_id
1 'polypeptide(L)'
;MPDVLYDPTGSRRFLGIEVTGNIDVSQTPNYAQLFAQAQAELQAGARYWFDDEETAVIMEHNRLFQQQSTAEQFFYEFFEIVEPTATDAQWMSSPALLMAIKQHAGAAFKAPTPQMFGRILCNIKGLRCKRLNTGRVFCVRPRF
;
A
#
# COMPACT_ATOMS: atom_id res chain seq x y z
N MET A 1 1.36 -15.16 2.56
CA MET A 1 1.69 -14.10 3.54
C MET A 1 0.41 -13.58 4.15
N PRO A 2 0.32 -13.37 5.45
CA PRO A 2 -0.90 -12.79 6.03
C PRO A 2 -1.00 -11.31 5.65
N ASP A 3 -2.14 -10.94 5.08
CA ASP A 3 -2.52 -9.56 4.81
C ASP A 3 -2.87 -8.87 6.14
N VAL A 4 -1.88 -8.27 6.79
CA VAL A 4 -2.00 -7.75 8.17
C VAL A 4 -2.22 -6.23 8.19
N LEU A 5 -1.77 -5.52 7.16
CA LEU A 5 -1.81 -4.07 7.11
C LEU A 5 -2.93 -3.57 6.21
N TYR A 6 -3.87 -2.81 6.78
CA TYR A 6 -5.04 -2.26 6.08
C TYR A 6 -4.89 -0.78 5.70
N ASP A 7 -3.79 -0.11 6.12
CA ASP A 7 -3.60 1.32 5.87
C ASP A 7 -3.05 1.57 4.45
N PRO A 8 -3.87 2.11 3.54
CA PRO A 8 -3.44 2.40 2.16
C PRO A 8 -2.48 3.60 2.06
N THR A 9 -2.31 4.37 3.15
CA THR A 9 -1.43 5.55 3.17
C THR A 9 0.01 5.23 3.54
N GLY A 10 0.26 3.95 3.84
CA GLY A 10 1.55 3.45 4.29
C GLY A 10 1.65 3.38 5.81
N SER A 11 2.03 2.22 6.28
CA SER A 11 2.05 1.90 7.71
C SER A 11 3.39 2.30 8.36
N ARG A 12 3.74 3.60 8.33
CA ARG A 12 5.02 4.13 8.87
C ARG A 12 5.27 3.84 10.35
N ARG A 13 4.24 3.42 11.08
CA ARG A 13 4.30 3.12 12.53
C ARG A 13 4.45 1.63 12.80
N PHE A 14 4.51 0.82 11.76
CA PHE A 14 4.63 -0.62 11.85
C PHE A 14 5.89 -1.06 11.13
N LEU A 15 6.50 -2.11 11.60
CA LEU A 15 7.57 -2.84 10.94
C LEU A 15 7.09 -4.28 10.79
N GLY A 16 6.73 -4.68 9.57
CA GLY A 16 6.30 -6.04 9.26
C GLY A 16 7.48 -6.99 9.37
N ILE A 17 7.33 -8.06 10.15
CA ILE A 17 8.35 -9.11 10.30
C ILE A 17 7.66 -10.45 10.06
N GLU A 18 8.18 -11.24 9.15
CA GLU A 18 7.73 -12.61 8.91
C GLU A 18 8.61 -13.58 9.69
N VAL A 19 8.00 -14.36 10.56
CA VAL A 19 8.69 -15.44 11.28
C VAL A 19 8.61 -16.71 10.43
N THR A 20 9.75 -17.16 9.91
CA THR A 20 9.83 -18.33 9.02
C THR A 20 10.14 -19.64 9.73
N GLY A 21 10.41 -19.59 11.04
CA GLY A 21 10.75 -20.76 11.87
C GLY A 21 9.83 -20.92 13.07
N ASN A 22 10.04 -22.00 13.82
CA ASN A 22 9.35 -22.19 15.09
C ASN A 22 9.92 -21.24 16.14
N ILE A 23 9.03 -20.54 16.86
CA ILE A 23 9.42 -19.76 18.03
C ILE A 23 9.48 -20.69 19.24
N ASP A 24 10.63 -20.75 19.90
CA ASP A 24 10.75 -21.46 21.17
C ASP A 24 10.07 -20.64 22.28
N VAL A 25 8.92 -21.09 22.72
CA VAL A 25 8.12 -20.47 23.80
C VAL A 25 8.35 -21.15 25.16
N SER A 26 9.27 -22.13 25.23
CA SER A 26 9.53 -22.89 26.46
C SER A 26 10.28 -22.08 27.51
N GLN A 27 11.00 -21.05 27.09
CA GLN A 27 11.82 -20.22 27.98
C GLN A 27 11.21 -18.83 28.15
N THR A 28 11.21 -18.33 29.39
CA THR A 28 10.82 -16.95 29.65
C THR A 28 12.01 -16.04 29.37
N PRO A 29 11.87 -15.00 28.51
CA PRO A 29 12.92 -14.05 28.26
C PRO A 29 13.36 -13.33 29.55
N ASN A 30 14.64 -13.01 29.66
CA ASN A 30 15.14 -12.21 30.78
C ASN A 30 14.80 -10.74 30.55
N TYR A 31 13.58 -10.34 30.92
CA TYR A 31 13.08 -8.96 30.72
C TYR A 31 13.96 -7.91 31.43
N ALA A 32 14.52 -8.23 32.62
CA ALA A 32 15.39 -7.30 33.34
C ALA A 32 16.65 -6.98 32.52
N GLN A 33 17.23 -7.99 31.87
CA GLN A 33 18.40 -7.80 31.01
C GLN A 33 18.04 -7.00 29.74
N LEU A 34 16.90 -7.27 29.11
CA LEU A 34 16.44 -6.54 27.94
C LEU A 34 16.22 -5.05 28.26
N PHE A 35 15.58 -4.75 29.38
CA PHE A 35 15.40 -3.35 29.82
C PHE A 35 16.71 -2.67 30.16
N ALA A 36 17.63 -3.36 30.84
CA ALA A 36 18.96 -2.81 31.17
C ALA A 36 19.75 -2.51 29.89
N GLN A 37 19.68 -3.38 28.88
CA GLN A 37 20.32 -3.15 27.58
C GLN A 37 19.72 -1.92 26.89
N ALA A 38 18.39 -1.84 26.76
CA ALA A 38 17.73 -0.70 26.14
C ALA A 38 18.07 0.62 26.85
N GLN A 39 18.13 0.62 28.18
CA GLN A 39 18.51 1.78 28.95
C GLN A 39 19.98 2.20 28.71
N ALA A 40 20.89 1.24 28.66
CA ALA A 40 22.29 1.48 28.37
C ALA A 40 22.50 2.06 26.96
N GLU A 41 21.80 1.52 25.97
CA GLU A 41 21.84 2.01 24.59
C GLU A 41 21.33 3.46 24.48
N LEU A 42 20.19 3.77 25.14
CA LEU A 42 19.66 5.14 25.18
C LEU A 42 20.63 6.11 25.86
N GLN A 43 21.26 5.70 26.98
CA GLN A 43 22.28 6.52 27.68
C GLN A 43 23.53 6.74 26.83
N ALA A 44 23.87 5.75 25.98
CA ALA A 44 24.97 5.88 25.01
C ALA A 44 24.60 6.73 23.78
N GLY A 45 23.37 7.26 23.72
CA GLY A 45 22.89 8.11 22.62
C GLY A 45 22.38 7.34 21.41
N ALA A 46 22.00 6.07 21.57
CA ALA A 46 21.39 5.32 20.49
C ALA A 46 20.10 6.01 20.01
N ARG A 47 19.97 6.15 18.70
CA ARG A 47 18.79 6.75 18.07
C ARG A 47 17.61 5.78 18.16
N TYR A 48 16.46 6.27 18.59
CA TYR A 48 15.22 5.49 18.78
C TYR A 48 14.11 5.88 17.80
N TRP A 49 14.42 6.63 16.74
CA TRP A 49 13.49 7.00 15.66
C TRP A 49 14.12 6.74 14.30
N PHE A 50 13.29 6.56 13.31
CA PHE A 50 13.70 6.45 11.91
C PHE A 50 13.68 7.83 11.24
N ASP A 51 14.66 8.09 10.37
CA ASP A 51 14.62 9.25 9.50
C ASP A 51 13.72 9.03 8.27
N ASP A 52 13.65 10.02 7.38
CA ASP A 52 12.77 9.96 6.22
C ASP A 52 13.19 8.86 5.23
N GLU A 53 14.50 8.62 5.06
CA GLU A 53 15.01 7.58 4.17
C GLU A 53 14.71 6.19 4.71
N GLU A 54 14.96 5.95 5.98
CA GLU A 54 14.65 4.69 6.67
C GLU A 54 13.14 4.44 6.71
N THR A 55 12.35 5.49 6.93
CA THR A 55 10.88 5.42 6.88
C THR A 55 10.40 5.01 5.49
N ALA A 56 11.00 5.51 4.42
CA ALA A 56 10.68 5.11 3.05
C ALA A 56 10.99 3.62 2.80
N VAL A 57 12.12 3.12 3.30
CA VAL A 57 12.48 1.69 3.22
C VAL A 57 11.48 0.82 3.98
N ILE A 58 11.12 1.21 5.21
CA ILE A 58 10.11 0.50 6.02
C ILE A 58 8.76 0.46 5.30
N MET A 59 8.33 1.58 4.72
CA MET A 59 7.06 1.65 3.98
C MET A 59 7.08 0.77 2.73
N GLU A 60 8.20 0.71 1.99
CA GLU A 60 8.33 -0.20 0.85
C GLU A 60 8.30 -1.67 1.30
N HIS A 61 8.99 -2.01 2.39
CA HIS A 61 8.95 -3.35 2.97
C HIS A 61 7.54 -3.73 3.43
N ASN A 62 6.82 -2.82 4.09
CA ASN A 62 5.47 -3.05 4.58
C ASN A 62 4.44 -3.33 3.47
N ARG A 63 4.74 -2.95 2.21
CA ARG A 63 3.88 -3.32 1.07
C ARG A 63 3.73 -4.83 0.89
N LEU A 64 4.71 -5.62 1.32
CA LEU A 64 4.64 -7.08 1.29
C LEU A 64 3.55 -7.63 2.22
N PHE A 65 3.15 -6.86 3.23
CA PHE A 65 2.16 -7.22 4.25
C PHE A 65 0.83 -6.47 4.07
N GLN A 66 0.72 -5.63 3.02
CA GLN A 66 -0.51 -4.90 2.75
C GLN A 66 -1.54 -5.78 2.05
N GLN A 67 -2.75 -5.76 2.57
CA GLN A 67 -3.89 -6.34 1.89
C GLN A 67 -4.28 -5.46 0.71
N GLN A 68 -4.35 -6.07 -0.47
CA GLN A 68 -4.95 -5.40 -1.62
C GLN A 68 -6.42 -5.10 -1.32
N SER A 69 -6.82 -3.86 -1.47
CA SER A 69 -8.22 -3.50 -1.31
C SER A 69 -9.05 -4.14 -2.44
N THR A 70 -10.31 -4.48 -2.13
CA THR A 70 -11.24 -4.97 -3.15
C THR A 70 -11.32 -4.03 -4.38
N ALA A 71 -11.22 -2.73 -4.16
CA ALA A 71 -11.22 -1.74 -5.24
C ALA A 71 -9.98 -1.83 -6.12
N GLU A 72 -8.82 -2.16 -5.56
CA GLU A 72 -7.59 -2.39 -6.30
C GLU A 72 -7.65 -3.70 -7.09
N GLN A 73 -8.21 -4.77 -6.51
CA GLN A 73 -8.41 -6.05 -7.20
C GLN A 73 -9.29 -5.86 -8.44
N PHE A 74 -10.44 -5.19 -8.30
CA PHE A 74 -11.30 -4.87 -9.43
C PHE A 74 -10.64 -3.94 -10.45
N PHE A 75 -9.78 -3.03 -10.01
CA PHE A 75 -9.00 -2.20 -10.93
C PHE A 75 -8.11 -3.08 -11.83
N TYR A 76 -7.36 -4.03 -11.29
CA TYR A 76 -6.52 -4.93 -12.09
C TYR A 76 -7.32 -5.93 -12.95
N GLU A 77 -8.52 -6.27 -12.53
CA GLU A 77 -9.42 -7.13 -13.32
C GLU A 77 -9.89 -6.43 -14.61
N PHE A 78 -10.29 -5.15 -14.49
CA PHE A 78 -10.90 -4.42 -15.61
C PHE A 78 -9.95 -3.46 -16.34
N PHE A 79 -8.78 -3.17 -15.79
CA PHE A 79 -7.82 -2.25 -16.39
C PHE A 79 -6.40 -2.80 -16.36
N GLU A 80 -5.67 -2.42 -17.38
CA GLU A 80 -4.23 -2.67 -17.48
C GLU A 80 -3.46 -1.37 -17.36
N ILE A 81 -2.31 -1.43 -16.66
CA ILE A 81 -1.37 -0.32 -16.57
C ILE A 81 -0.56 -0.31 -17.86
N VAL A 82 -0.59 0.80 -18.56
CA VAL A 82 0.11 0.99 -19.83
C VAL A 82 0.90 2.29 -19.83
N GLU A 83 1.94 2.34 -20.63
CA GLU A 83 2.67 3.59 -20.85
C GLU A 83 1.83 4.56 -21.70
N PRO A 84 1.96 5.88 -21.49
CA PRO A 84 1.18 6.90 -22.21
C PRO A 84 1.33 6.88 -23.73
N THR A 85 2.37 6.23 -24.23
CA THR A 85 2.68 6.07 -25.67
C THR A 85 1.98 4.88 -26.31
N ALA A 86 1.33 4.02 -25.54
CA ALA A 86 0.58 2.88 -26.07
C ALA A 86 -0.63 3.37 -26.90
N THR A 87 -0.89 2.70 -28.03
CA THR A 87 -1.89 3.13 -29.04
C THR A 87 -3.31 3.21 -28.49
N ASP A 88 -3.62 2.40 -27.46
CA ASP A 88 -4.94 2.29 -26.82
C ASP A 88 -4.95 2.78 -25.36
N ALA A 89 -3.92 3.56 -24.99
CA ALA A 89 -3.87 4.19 -23.69
C ALA A 89 -4.95 5.27 -23.54
N GLN A 90 -5.70 5.20 -22.44
CA GLN A 90 -6.74 6.16 -22.10
C GLN A 90 -6.43 6.86 -20.79
N TRP A 91 -6.69 8.17 -20.76
CA TRP A 91 -6.58 8.97 -19.54
C TRP A 91 -7.93 9.09 -18.86
N MET A 92 -8.14 8.36 -17.76
CA MET A 92 -9.42 8.29 -17.06
C MET A 92 -9.30 8.88 -15.65
N SER A 93 -10.33 9.61 -15.22
CA SER A 93 -10.44 10.11 -13.85
C SER A 93 -10.88 9.02 -12.88
N SER A 94 -10.61 9.18 -11.55
CA SER A 94 -11.09 8.22 -10.54
C SER A 94 -12.60 7.97 -10.62
N PRO A 95 -13.47 8.99 -10.77
CA PRO A 95 -14.90 8.74 -10.97
C PRO A 95 -15.23 7.91 -12.21
N ALA A 96 -14.55 8.18 -13.34
CA ALA A 96 -14.78 7.45 -14.57
C ALA A 96 -14.39 5.96 -14.45
N LEU A 97 -13.24 5.70 -13.82
CA LEU A 97 -12.77 4.35 -13.53
C LEU A 97 -13.75 3.61 -12.61
N LEU A 98 -14.22 4.26 -11.52
CA LEU A 98 -15.22 3.67 -10.63
C LEU A 98 -16.54 3.36 -11.32
N MET A 99 -17.01 4.25 -12.20
CA MET A 99 -18.23 3.99 -12.99
C MET A 99 -18.07 2.78 -13.89
N ALA A 100 -16.94 2.67 -14.59
CA ALA A 100 -16.67 1.53 -15.47
C ALA A 100 -16.58 0.22 -14.65
N ILE A 101 -15.86 0.20 -13.53
CA ILE A 101 -15.82 -0.98 -12.64
C ILE A 101 -17.23 -1.34 -12.18
N LYS A 102 -18.02 -0.37 -11.69
CA LYS A 102 -19.37 -0.61 -11.18
C LYS A 102 -20.30 -1.16 -12.26
N GLN A 103 -20.14 -0.69 -13.49
CA GLN A 103 -20.95 -1.16 -14.64
C GLN A 103 -20.69 -2.63 -14.97
N HIS A 104 -19.42 -3.08 -14.86
CA HIS A 104 -19.03 -4.44 -15.23
C HIS A 104 -19.07 -5.42 -14.05
N ALA A 105 -18.71 -4.99 -12.84
CA ALA A 105 -18.73 -5.82 -11.64
C ALA A 105 -20.11 -5.93 -10.97
N GLY A 106 -21.03 -5.05 -11.31
CA GLY A 106 -22.39 -5.07 -10.78
C GLY A 106 -22.47 -4.90 -9.27
N ALA A 107 -23.38 -5.64 -8.61
CA ALA A 107 -23.64 -5.54 -7.18
C ALA A 107 -22.49 -6.09 -6.29
N ALA A 108 -21.58 -6.87 -6.84
CA ALA A 108 -20.43 -7.42 -6.09
C ALA A 108 -19.43 -6.33 -5.67
N PHE A 109 -19.41 -5.21 -6.37
CA PHE A 109 -18.48 -4.12 -6.09
C PHE A 109 -19.06 -3.07 -5.14
N LYS A 110 -18.58 -3.04 -3.92
CA LYS A 110 -18.81 -1.93 -2.99
C LYS A 110 -17.84 -0.79 -3.29
N ALA A 111 -18.27 0.15 -4.11
CA ALA A 111 -17.43 1.26 -4.56
C ALA A 111 -17.00 2.17 -3.39
N PRO A 112 -15.71 2.46 -3.22
CA PRO A 112 -15.25 3.50 -2.32
C PRO A 112 -15.64 4.88 -2.88
N THR A 113 -15.40 5.94 -2.09
CA THR A 113 -15.52 7.30 -2.62
C THR A 113 -14.47 7.55 -3.71
N PRO A 114 -14.75 8.42 -4.71
CA PRO A 114 -13.77 8.75 -5.74
C PRO A 114 -12.44 9.29 -5.20
N GLN A 115 -12.47 10.02 -4.07
CA GLN A 115 -11.29 10.55 -3.40
C GLN A 115 -10.45 9.41 -2.79
N MET A 116 -11.10 8.45 -2.12
CA MET A 116 -10.44 7.28 -1.54
C MET A 116 -9.85 6.40 -2.64
N PHE A 117 -10.61 6.16 -3.70
CA PHE A 117 -10.13 5.41 -4.85
C PHE A 117 -8.93 6.08 -5.53
N GLY A 118 -8.98 7.39 -5.69
CA GLY A 118 -7.86 8.16 -6.22
C GLY A 118 -6.58 8.03 -5.39
N ARG A 119 -6.68 7.92 -4.06
CA ARG A 119 -5.54 7.65 -3.18
C ARG A 119 -4.99 6.24 -3.39
N ILE A 120 -5.86 5.23 -3.49
CA ILE A 120 -5.48 3.85 -3.81
C ILE A 120 -4.70 3.82 -5.13
N LEU A 121 -5.24 4.42 -6.19
CA LEU A 121 -4.61 4.47 -7.51
C LEU A 121 -3.23 5.16 -7.50
N CYS A 122 -3.06 6.21 -6.68
CA CYS A 122 -1.75 6.88 -6.56
C CYS A 122 -0.66 5.99 -5.94
N ASN A 123 -1.04 4.98 -5.16
CA ASN A 123 -0.11 4.05 -4.52
C ASN A 123 0.23 2.85 -5.42
N ILE A 124 -0.47 2.68 -6.54
CA ILE A 124 -0.20 1.60 -7.49
C ILE A 124 1.12 1.87 -8.22
N LYS A 125 2.08 0.96 -8.07
CA LYS A 125 3.39 1.06 -8.72
C LYS A 125 3.26 0.97 -10.24
N GLY A 126 3.88 1.91 -10.94
CA GLY A 126 3.86 1.96 -12.41
C GLY A 126 2.64 2.66 -13.01
N LEU A 127 1.60 2.94 -12.25
CA LEU A 127 0.43 3.65 -12.76
C LEU A 127 0.74 5.13 -12.99
N ARG A 128 0.83 5.54 -14.25
CA ARG A 128 1.10 6.94 -14.62
C ARG A 128 -0.11 7.81 -14.35
N CYS A 129 0.11 8.94 -13.69
CA CYS A 129 -0.94 9.91 -13.45
C CYS A 129 -0.49 11.32 -13.83
N LYS A 130 -1.46 12.17 -14.23
CA LYS A 130 -1.26 13.60 -14.44
C LYS A 130 -2.40 14.41 -13.82
N ARG A 131 -2.14 15.65 -13.51
CA ARG A 131 -3.14 16.59 -12.99
C ARG A 131 -3.65 17.46 -14.13
N LEU A 132 -4.95 17.49 -14.31
CA LEU A 132 -5.68 18.41 -15.19
C LEU A 132 -6.46 19.41 -14.35
N ASN A 133 -7.02 20.45 -14.99
CA ASN A 133 -7.88 21.44 -14.32
C ASN A 133 -9.10 20.78 -13.63
N THR A 134 -9.60 19.67 -14.19
CA THR A 134 -10.74 18.89 -13.69
C THR A 134 -10.37 17.86 -12.61
N GLY A 135 -9.07 17.70 -12.29
CA GLY A 135 -8.58 16.76 -11.32
C GLY A 135 -7.48 15.83 -11.84
N ARG A 136 -7.22 14.75 -11.08
CA ARG A 136 -6.18 13.79 -11.44
C ARG A 136 -6.75 12.73 -12.37
N VAL A 137 -5.99 12.38 -13.41
CA VAL A 137 -6.31 11.31 -14.36
C VAL A 137 -5.17 10.29 -14.40
N PHE A 138 -5.52 9.05 -14.71
CA PHE A 138 -4.64 7.87 -14.70
C PHE A 138 -4.61 7.27 -16.09
N CYS A 139 -3.42 6.83 -16.51
CA CYS A 139 -3.19 6.22 -17.81
C CYS A 139 -3.44 4.72 -17.73
N VAL A 140 -4.47 4.23 -18.39
CA VAL A 140 -4.92 2.84 -18.34
C VAL A 140 -5.39 2.36 -19.71
N ARG A 141 -5.48 1.04 -19.86
CA ARG A 141 -6.17 0.37 -20.95
C ARG A 141 -7.34 -0.43 -20.38
N PRO A 142 -8.59 -0.21 -20.83
CA PRO A 142 -9.72 -1.08 -20.50
C PRO A 142 -9.51 -2.51 -21.04
N ARG A 143 -9.98 -3.51 -20.28
CA ARG A 143 -9.93 -4.93 -20.67
C ARG A 143 -11.28 -5.50 -21.15
N PHE A 144 -12.25 -4.64 -21.36
CA PHE A 144 -13.59 -4.97 -21.81
C PHE A 144 -13.93 -4.29 -23.14
#